data_772b6fdc5f2c20414010652d4af3cb0b
#
_entry.id   772b6fdc5f2c20414010652d4af3cb0b
#
_cell.length_a   1.000
_cell.length_b   1.000
_cell.length_c   1.000
_cell.angle_alpha   90.00
_cell.angle_beta   90.00
_cell.angle_gamma   90.00
#
_symmetry.space_group_name_H-M   'P 1'
#
loop_
_entity.id
_entity.type
_entity.pdbx_description
1 polymer ?
#
loop_
_entity_poly.entity_id
_entity_poly.type
_entity_poly.pdbx_seq_one_letter_code
_entity_poly.pdbx_strand_id
1 'polypeptide(L)'
;MKRRVTALALMLSLTLTACGGGEDGRGQGLFQKASGVEEEAALLTVDGREVPSWRYLYWLRRGCERLREQYRAAGLPLDWNAPVEGGTLADYVKDQALADTVLYATVENWADSHGCVLDEEDRAAMDAAWAERTAAHGGEAAYLRALADMGLDRARMEELTGVG
;
A
#
# COMPACT_ATOMS: atom_id res chain seq x y z
N MET A 1 5.39 -28.85 -3.57
CA MET A 1 4.10 -28.46 -4.16
C MET A 1 4.32 -27.15 -4.91
N LYS A 2 4.12 -27.12 -6.23
CA LYS A 2 4.33 -25.90 -7.05
C LYS A 2 3.10 -24.99 -6.86
N ARG A 3 3.27 -23.87 -6.16
CA ARG A 3 2.24 -22.84 -6.00
C ARG A 3 2.00 -22.18 -7.38
N ARG A 4 0.78 -22.25 -7.89
CA ARG A 4 0.39 -21.56 -9.11
C ARG A 4 -0.07 -20.16 -8.76
N VAL A 5 0.83 -19.18 -8.93
CA VAL A 5 0.44 -17.78 -8.95
C VAL A 5 -0.06 -17.47 -10.35
N THR A 6 -1.36 -17.30 -10.49
CA THR A 6 -1.95 -16.88 -11.78
C THR A 6 -1.98 -15.35 -11.76
N ALA A 7 -0.88 -14.73 -12.20
CA ALA A 7 -0.84 -13.30 -12.41
C ALA A 7 -1.65 -12.98 -13.69
N LEU A 8 -2.80 -12.37 -13.54
CA LEU A 8 -3.54 -11.77 -14.65
C LEU A 8 -2.85 -10.43 -14.96
N ALA A 9 -1.97 -10.42 -15.96
CA ALA A 9 -1.33 -9.21 -16.45
C ALA A 9 -2.37 -8.36 -17.18
N LEU A 10 -3.01 -7.42 -16.48
CA LEU A 10 -3.79 -6.35 -17.08
C LEU A 10 -2.80 -5.31 -17.61
N MET A 11 -2.63 -5.26 -18.95
CA MET A 11 -1.96 -4.14 -19.60
C MET A 11 -2.79 -2.88 -19.40
N LEU A 12 -2.38 -2.03 -18.46
CA LEU A 12 -2.97 -0.73 -18.21
C LEU A 12 -2.45 0.26 -19.25
N SER A 13 -3.19 0.42 -20.34
CA SER A 13 -3.01 1.56 -21.27
C SER A 13 -3.57 2.80 -20.58
N LEU A 14 -2.69 3.68 -20.10
CA LEU A 14 -3.02 4.99 -19.55
C LEU A 14 -3.55 5.91 -20.67
N THR A 15 -4.88 6.00 -20.82
CA THR A 15 -5.52 7.14 -21.49
C THR A 15 -5.88 8.16 -20.42
N LEU A 16 -5.14 9.27 -20.40
CA LEU A 16 -5.48 10.46 -19.63
C LEU A 16 -6.78 11.07 -20.19
N THR A 17 -7.89 10.82 -19.52
CA THR A 17 -9.12 11.60 -19.73
C THR A 17 -9.41 12.34 -18.43
N ALA A 18 -9.11 13.63 -18.42
CA ALA A 18 -9.50 14.54 -17.35
C ALA A 18 -10.99 14.89 -17.49
N CYS A 19 -11.68 14.99 -16.36
CA CYS A 19 -12.89 15.72 -16.02
C CYS A 19 -14.04 14.87 -15.47
N GLY A 20 -14.38 15.17 -14.22
CA GLY A 20 -15.66 14.83 -13.62
C GLY A 20 -15.57 14.88 -12.10
N GLY A 21 -15.85 16.05 -11.51
CA GLY A 21 -15.89 16.21 -10.05
C GLY A 21 -17.07 15.47 -9.44
N GLY A 22 -16.83 14.79 -8.33
CA GLY A 22 -17.79 14.33 -7.36
C GLY A 22 -17.17 14.57 -5.98
N GLU A 23 -17.76 15.55 -5.28
CA GLU A 23 -17.43 15.85 -3.89
C GLU A 23 -18.04 14.80 -2.98
N ASP A 24 -17.33 13.72 -2.75
CA ASP A 24 -17.51 12.90 -1.56
C ASP A 24 -16.20 12.89 -0.80
N GLY A 25 -16.21 13.54 0.38
CA GLY A 25 -15.06 13.93 1.19
C GLY A 25 -14.22 12.79 1.80
N ARG A 26 -13.97 11.74 1.06
CA ARG A 26 -12.89 10.77 1.33
C ARG A 26 -11.69 11.21 0.51
N GLY A 27 -10.64 11.64 1.21
CA GLY A 27 -9.38 12.00 0.57
C GLY A 27 -8.80 10.81 -0.14
N GLN A 28 -9.09 10.68 -1.43
CA GLN A 28 -8.38 9.71 -2.27
C GLN A 28 -6.91 10.13 -2.32
N GLY A 29 -6.02 9.24 -1.92
CA GLY A 29 -4.59 9.48 -1.95
C GLY A 29 -4.11 9.89 -3.34
N LEU A 30 -3.03 10.69 -3.40
CA LEU A 30 -2.48 11.17 -4.67
C LEU A 30 -2.15 10.04 -5.66
N PHE A 31 -1.64 8.91 -5.15
CA PHE A 31 -1.34 7.73 -5.97
C PHE A 31 -2.60 7.10 -6.54
N GLN A 32 -3.67 7.06 -5.76
CA GLN A 32 -4.96 6.54 -6.19
C GLN A 32 -5.54 7.39 -7.32
N LYS A 33 -5.58 8.71 -7.13
CA LYS A 33 -6.03 9.67 -8.16
C LYS A 33 -5.20 9.58 -9.43
N ALA A 34 -3.88 9.45 -9.28
CA ALA A 34 -2.96 9.36 -10.42
C ALA A 34 -3.08 8.02 -11.17
N SER A 35 -3.40 6.93 -10.47
CA SER A 35 -3.55 5.61 -11.08
C SER A 35 -4.84 5.47 -11.89
N GLY A 36 -5.89 6.21 -11.54
CA GLY A 36 -7.23 6.05 -12.13
C GLY A 36 -7.90 4.72 -11.79
N VAL A 37 -7.36 3.97 -10.82
CA VAL A 37 -7.88 2.67 -10.41
C VAL A 37 -8.80 2.85 -9.20
N GLU A 38 -9.96 2.19 -9.21
CA GLU A 38 -10.85 2.14 -8.05
C GLU A 38 -10.16 1.50 -6.85
N GLU A 39 -10.34 2.07 -5.66
CA GLU A 39 -9.64 1.66 -4.44
C GLU A 39 -9.86 0.19 -4.09
N GLU A 40 -11.09 -0.28 -4.22
CA GLU A 40 -11.49 -1.65 -3.90
C GLU A 40 -11.44 -2.59 -5.13
N ALA A 41 -10.95 -2.09 -6.27
CA ALA A 41 -10.77 -2.96 -7.42
C ALA A 41 -9.77 -4.08 -7.10
N ALA A 42 -10.15 -5.32 -7.35
CA ALA A 42 -9.25 -6.46 -7.22
C ALA A 42 -8.08 -6.30 -8.20
N LEU A 43 -6.87 -6.11 -7.67
CA LEU A 43 -5.66 -5.96 -8.48
C LEU A 43 -5.02 -7.31 -8.79
N LEU A 44 -5.07 -8.22 -7.85
CA LEU A 44 -4.51 -9.56 -7.95
C LEU A 44 -5.26 -10.52 -7.02
N THR A 45 -5.03 -11.81 -7.21
CA THR A 45 -5.58 -12.85 -6.33
C THR A 45 -4.43 -13.68 -5.76
N VAL A 46 -4.39 -13.83 -4.45
CA VAL A 46 -3.39 -14.64 -3.73
C VAL A 46 -4.09 -15.79 -3.02
N ASP A 47 -3.80 -17.02 -3.42
CA ASP A 47 -4.41 -18.24 -2.86
C ASP A 47 -5.95 -18.21 -2.83
N GLY A 48 -6.58 -17.56 -3.86
CA GLY A 48 -8.03 -17.44 -3.99
C GLY A 48 -8.66 -16.21 -3.34
N ARG A 49 -7.90 -15.42 -2.60
CA ARG A 49 -8.33 -14.14 -1.99
C ARG A 49 -8.03 -12.98 -2.93
N GLU A 50 -9.01 -12.16 -3.20
CA GLU A 50 -8.82 -10.91 -3.94
C GLU A 50 -8.10 -9.89 -3.06
N VAL A 51 -7.11 -9.20 -3.65
CA VAL A 51 -6.35 -8.15 -2.98
C VAL A 51 -6.70 -6.82 -3.62
N PRO A 52 -7.25 -5.87 -2.87
CA PRO A 52 -7.68 -4.58 -3.40
C PRO A 52 -6.47 -3.71 -3.80
N SER A 53 -6.70 -2.84 -4.77
CA SER A 53 -5.65 -1.99 -5.37
C SER A 53 -4.99 -1.05 -4.37
N TRP A 54 -5.72 -0.59 -3.37
CA TRP A 54 -5.18 0.32 -2.36
C TRP A 54 -3.98 -0.28 -1.60
N ARG A 55 -3.93 -1.60 -1.38
CA ARG A 55 -2.81 -2.28 -0.73
C ARG A 55 -1.53 -2.20 -1.56
N TYR A 56 -1.62 -2.47 -2.85
CA TYR A 56 -0.48 -2.31 -3.75
C TYR A 56 0.00 -0.86 -3.82
N LEU A 57 -0.93 0.09 -3.94
CA LEU A 57 -0.60 1.51 -4.00
C LEU A 57 0.04 2.02 -2.71
N TYR A 58 -0.36 1.48 -1.56
CA TYR A 58 0.30 1.74 -0.28
C TYR A 58 1.77 1.30 -0.32
N TRP A 59 2.05 0.06 -0.72
CA TRP A 59 3.42 -0.45 -0.79
C TRP A 59 4.25 0.26 -1.85
N LEU A 60 3.66 0.59 -3.00
CA LEU A 60 4.31 1.36 -4.05
C LEU A 60 4.73 2.74 -3.53
N ARG A 61 3.84 3.44 -2.84
CA ARG A 61 4.17 4.71 -2.22
C ARG A 61 5.29 4.58 -1.20
N ARG A 62 5.21 3.60 -0.31
CA ARG A 62 6.25 3.31 0.71
C ARG A 62 7.61 3.07 0.07
N GLY A 63 7.64 2.29 -1.00
CA GLY A 63 8.85 2.05 -1.78
C GLY A 63 9.44 3.32 -2.39
N CYS A 64 8.58 4.14 -3.01
CA CYS A 64 8.98 5.42 -3.58
C CYS A 64 9.53 6.38 -2.52
N GLU A 65 8.89 6.50 -1.37
CA GLU A 65 9.32 7.36 -0.27
C GLU A 65 10.68 6.89 0.29
N ARG A 66 10.85 5.59 0.50
CA ARG A 66 12.12 4.99 0.96
C ARG A 66 13.27 5.31 0.02
N LEU A 67 13.09 5.14 -1.29
CA LEU A 67 14.13 5.46 -2.27
C LEU A 67 14.44 6.95 -2.31
N ARG A 68 13.44 7.81 -2.28
CA ARG A 68 13.67 9.27 -2.21
C ARG A 68 14.52 9.64 -1.01
N GLU A 69 14.22 9.05 0.16
CA GLU A 69 14.98 9.29 1.38
C GLU A 69 16.42 8.80 1.25
N GLN A 70 16.63 7.58 0.75
CA GLN A 70 17.97 7.01 0.56
C GLN A 70 18.81 7.85 -0.40
N TYR A 71 18.26 8.25 -1.56
CA TYR A 71 18.95 9.08 -2.53
C TYR A 71 19.26 10.48 -1.98
N ARG A 72 18.30 11.07 -1.27
CA ARG A 72 18.50 12.35 -0.57
C ARG A 72 19.60 12.26 0.48
N ALA A 73 19.60 11.23 1.31
CA ALA A 73 20.63 11.03 2.33
C ALA A 73 22.02 10.81 1.73
N ALA A 74 22.09 10.18 0.54
CA ALA A 74 23.33 9.99 -0.20
C ALA A 74 23.77 11.22 -1.00
N GLY A 75 22.96 12.29 -1.06
CA GLY A 75 23.23 13.46 -1.90
C GLY A 75 23.16 13.19 -3.40
N LEU A 76 22.45 12.14 -3.81
CA LEU A 76 22.33 11.71 -5.20
C LEU A 76 21.01 12.18 -5.82
N PRO A 77 20.99 12.53 -7.12
CA PRO A 77 19.76 12.79 -7.83
C PRO A 77 18.99 11.48 -8.03
N LEU A 78 17.67 11.51 -7.82
CA LEU A 78 16.81 10.37 -8.09
C LEU A 78 16.31 10.44 -9.53
N ASP A 79 16.67 9.45 -10.34
CA ASP A 79 16.14 9.24 -11.69
C ASP A 79 15.40 7.90 -11.75
N TRP A 80 14.10 7.97 -11.89
CA TRP A 80 13.23 6.78 -11.98
C TRP A 80 13.48 5.93 -13.23
N ASN A 81 14.07 6.50 -14.27
CA ASN A 81 14.43 5.80 -15.50
C ASN A 81 15.86 5.26 -15.46
N ALA A 82 16.60 5.49 -14.38
CA ALA A 82 17.94 4.93 -14.24
C ALA A 82 17.91 3.41 -14.40
N PRO A 83 18.82 2.84 -15.23
CA PRO A 83 18.86 1.40 -15.44
C PRO A 83 19.35 0.69 -14.18
N VAL A 84 18.66 -0.40 -13.83
CA VAL A 84 19.02 -1.34 -12.77
C VAL A 84 18.93 -2.77 -13.30
N GLU A 85 19.41 -3.74 -12.55
CA GLU A 85 19.24 -5.13 -12.95
C GLU A 85 17.74 -5.46 -13.09
N GLY A 86 17.35 -5.92 -14.27
CA GLY A 86 15.97 -6.30 -14.61
C GLY A 86 15.09 -5.19 -15.18
N GLY A 87 15.56 -3.94 -15.31
CA GLY A 87 14.74 -2.85 -15.88
C GLY A 87 15.17 -1.46 -15.46
N THR A 88 14.21 -0.65 -15.04
CA THR A 88 14.44 0.69 -14.50
C THR A 88 14.25 0.70 -12.97
N LEU A 89 14.70 1.77 -12.32
CA LEU A 89 14.45 1.99 -10.90
C LEU A 89 12.94 2.04 -10.59
N ALA A 90 12.13 2.58 -11.51
CA ALA A 90 10.68 2.58 -11.40
C ALA A 90 10.10 1.15 -11.45
N ASP A 91 10.62 0.29 -12.31
CA ASP A 91 10.18 -1.11 -12.40
C ASP A 91 10.59 -1.88 -11.15
N TYR A 92 11.81 -1.69 -10.65
CA TYR A 92 12.26 -2.26 -9.39
C TYR A 92 11.30 -1.94 -8.22
N VAL A 93 10.87 -0.68 -8.09
CA VAL A 93 9.93 -0.29 -7.01
C VAL A 93 8.57 -0.92 -7.16
N LYS A 94 8.07 -1.03 -8.40
CA LYS A 94 6.79 -1.71 -8.69
C LYS A 94 6.84 -3.20 -8.33
N ASP A 95 7.95 -3.87 -8.68
CA ASP A 95 8.15 -5.29 -8.37
C ASP A 95 8.26 -5.53 -6.86
N GLN A 96 8.98 -4.65 -6.14
CA GLN A 96 9.04 -4.71 -4.68
C GLN A 96 7.66 -4.49 -4.04
N ALA A 97 6.90 -3.51 -4.51
CA ALA A 97 5.54 -3.26 -4.02
C ALA A 97 4.61 -4.45 -4.26
N LEU A 98 4.74 -5.12 -5.42
CA LEU A 98 4.00 -6.34 -5.72
C LEU A 98 4.40 -7.48 -4.78
N ALA A 99 5.70 -7.67 -4.55
CA ALA A 99 6.21 -8.70 -3.64
C ALA A 99 5.71 -8.48 -2.20
N ASP A 100 5.76 -7.24 -1.69
CA ASP A 100 5.25 -6.89 -0.37
C ASP A 100 3.73 -7.15 -0.28
N THR A 101 2.96 -6.76 -1.31
CA THR A 101 1.51 -6.99 -1.38
C THR A 101 1.17 -8.50 -1.32
N VAL A 102 1.89 -9.32 -2.10
CA VAL A 102 1.70 -10.77 -2.12
C VAL A 102 2.10 -11.39 -0.78
N LEU A 103 3.20 -10.94 -0.17
CA LEU A 103 3.66 -11.43 1.12
C LEU A 103 2.60 -11.22 2.21
N TYR A 104 2.10 -10.00 2.33
CA TYR A 104 1.08 -9.68 3.34
C TYR A 104 -0.22 -10.45 3.13
N ALA A 105 -0.72 -10.53 1.89
CA ALA A 105 -1.90 -11.34 1.60
C ALA A 105 -1.68 -12.83 1.86
N THR A 106 -0.46 -13.36 1.66
CA THR A 106 -0.12 -14.75 1.98
C THR A 106 -0.13 -14.99 3.49
N VAL A 107 0.43 -14.05 4.27
CA VAL A 107 0.45 -14.15 5.74
C VAL A 107 -0.97 -14.11 6.30
N GLU A 108 -1.82 -13.19 5.81
CA GLU A 108 -3.23 -13.12 6.21
C GLU A 108 -3.98 -14.42 5.90
N ASN A 109 -3.83 -14.97 4.68
CA ASN A 109 -4.45 -16.24 4.32
C ASN A 109 -3.97 -17.39 5.20
N TRP A 110 -2.70 -17.38 5.57
CA TRP A 110 -2.15 -18.36 6.48
C TRP A 110 -2.72 -18.19 7.90
N ALA A 111 -2.78 -16.97 8.42
CA ALA A 111 -3.34 -16.67 9.73
C ALA A 111 -4.82 -17.10 9.82
N ASP A 112 -5.63 -16.71 8.82
CA ASP A 112 -7.03 -17.09 8.72
C ASP A 112 -7.21 -18.61 8.70
N SER A 113 -6.39 -19.32 7.92
CA SER A 113 -6.47 -20.78 7.79
C SER A 113 -6.07 -21.53 9.06
N HIS A 114 -5.33 -20.88 9.96
CA HIS A 114 -4.90 -21.43 11.25
C HIS A 114 -5.73 -20.90 12.44
N GLY A 115 -6.74 -20.07 12.15
CA GLY A 115 -7.61 -19.49 13.19
C GLY A 115 -6.86 -18.51 14.10
N CYS A 116 -5.79 -17.88 13.60
CA CYS A 116 -5.12 -16.82 14.33
C CYS A 116 -6.05 -15.61 14.46
N VAL A 117 -6.25 -15.16 15.68
CA VAL A 117 -7.05 -13.97 15.98
C VAL A 117 -6.27 -13.07 16.91
N LEU A 118 -6.40 -11.76 16.72
CA LEU A 118 -5.81 -10.79 17.62
C LEU A 118 -6.42 -10.94 19.02
N ASP A 119 -5.60 -11.15 20.02
CA ASP A 119 -6.03 -11.19 21.40
C ASP A 119 -6.17 -9.78 22.02
N GLU A 120 -6.39 -9.69 23.34
CA GLU A 120 -6.57 -8.42 24.04
C GLU A 120 -5.24 -7.64 24.14
N GLU A 121 -4.12 -8.34 24.28
CA GLU A 121 -2.79 -7.75 24.35
C GLU A 121 -2.40 -7.15 22.99
N ASP A 122 -2.64 -7.86 21.89
CA ASP A 122 -2.43 -7.39 20.54
C ASP A 122 -3.22 -6.10 20.25
N ARG A 123 -4.51 -6.11 20.60
CA ARG A 123 -5.37 -4.92 20.42
C ARG A 123 -4.91 -3.73 21.25
N ALA A 124 -4.51 -3.97 22.51
CA ALA A 124 -3.96 -2.91 23.36
C ALA A 124 -2.66 -2.35 22.78
N ALA A 125 -1.79 -3.20 22.22
CA ALA A 125 -0.57 -2.76 21.53
C ALA A 125 -0.87 -1.92 20.29
N MET A 126 -1.88 -2.31 19.50
CA MET A 126 -2.33 -1.53 18.34
C MET A 126 -2.88 -0.16 18.75
N ASP A 127 -3.70 -0.10 19.80
CA ASP A 127 -4.23 1.16 20.33
C ASP A 127 -3.12 2.07 20.87
N ALA A 128 -2.14 1.51 21.57
CA ALA A 128 -0.96 2.26 22.04
C ALA A 128 -0.14 2.82 20.86
N ALA A 129 0.10 2.00 19.83
CA ALA A 129 0.79 2.45 18.62
C ALA A 129 -0.01 3.54 17.86
N TRP A 130 -1.34 3.44 17.84
CA TRP A 130 -2.20 4.48 17.29
C TRP A 130 -2.06 5.80 18.08
N ALA A 131 -2.11 5.74 19.41
CA ALA A 131 -1.96 6.90 20.27
C ALA A 131 -0.60 7.58 20.09
N GLU A 132 0.48 6.80 20.00
CA GLU A 132 1.83 7.32 19.73
C GLU A 132 1.92 8.04 18.38
N ARG A 133 1.41 7.41 17.32
CA ARG A 133 1.42 8.01 15.96
C ARG A 133 0.59 9.29 15.90
N THR A 134 -0.59 9.30 16.52
CA THR A 134 -1.43 10.50 16.58
C THR A 134 -0.75 11.63 17.35
N ALA A 135 -0.09 11.34 18.46
CA ALA A 135 0.68 12.33 19.22
C ALA A 135 1.85 12.90 18.40
N ALA A 136 2.60 12.03 17.70
CA ALA A 136 3.71 12.43 16.84
C ALA A 136 3.28 13.34 15.68
N HIS A 137 2.03 13.24 15.23
CA HIS A 137 1.47 14.07 14.15
C HIS A 137 0.74 15.32 14.64
N GLY A 138 0.74 15.59 15.95
CA GLY A 138 0.06 16.74 16.52
C GLY A 138 -1.45 16.55 16.72
N GLY A 139 -1.87 15.32 16.89
CA GLY A 139 -3.23 14.91 17.23
C GLY A 139 -3.91 14.07 16.11
N GLU A 140 -5.01 13.42 16.50
CA GLU A 140 -5.71 12.45 15.66
C GLU A 140 -6.19 13.05 14.33
N ALA A 141 -6.76 14.26 14.35
CA ALA A 141 -7.22 14.92 13.14
C ALA A 141 -6.08 15.23 12.14
N ALA A 142 -4.87 15.51 12.62
CA ALA A 142 -3.70 15.72 11.77
C ALA A 142 -3.20 14.38 11.20
N TYR A 143 -3.20 13.33 12.00
CA TYR A 143 -2.80 12.01 11.57
C TYR A 143 -3.78 11.42 10.54
N LEU A 144 -5.10 11.55 10.77
CA LEU A 144 -6.11 11.11 9.79
C LEU A 144 -5.98 11.84 8.45
N ARG A 145 -5.66 13.14 8.44
CA ARG A 145 -5.36 13.86 7.18
C ARG A 145 -4.13 13.28 6.48
N ALA A 146 -3.06 12.98 7.23
CA ALA A 146 -1.87 12.37 6.66
C ALA A 146 -2.14 10.96 6.09
N LEU A 147 -3.01 10.18 6.75
CA LEU A 147 -3.47 8.89 6.24
C LEU A 147 -4.31 9.05 4.97
N ALA A 148 -5.26 10.01 4.95
CA ALA A 148 -6.08 10.28 3.78
C ALA A 148 -5.24 10.68 2.55
N ASP A 149 -4.17 11.44 2.75
CA ASP A 149 -3.20 11.75 1.67
C ASP A 149 -2.51 10.47 1.13
N MET A 150 -2.47 9.42 1.93
CA MET A 150 -1.96 8.10 1.53
C MET A 150 -3.03 7.17 0.95
N GLY A 151 -4.29 7.60 0.92
CA GLY A 151 -5.41 6.73 0.56
C GLY A 151 -5.79 5.73 1.66
N LEU A 152 -5.44 6.06 2.90
CA LEU A 152 -5.73 5.24 4.07
C LEU A 152 -6.73 5.94 4.99
N ASP A 153 -7.44 5.13 5.76
CA ASP A 153 -8.18 5.52 6.95
C ASP A 153 -7.69 4.70 8.16
N ARG A 154 -8.34 4.85 9.30
CA ARG A 154 -8.01 4.11 10.50
C ARG A 154 -8.16 2.59 10.29
N ALA A 155 -9.24 2.15 9.67
CA ALA A 155 -9.52 0.73 9.47
C ALA A 155 -8.46 0.06 8.60
N ARG A 156 -8.08 0.69 7.46
CA ARG A 156 -7.02 0.19 6.58
C ARG A 156 -5.65 0.18 7.28
N MET A 157 -5.39 1.17 8.13
CA MET A 157 -4.15 1.22 8.91
C MET A 157 -4.09 0.11 9.97
N GLU A 158 -5.20 -0.17 10.64
CA GLU A 158 -5.33 -1.29 11.57
C GLU A 158 -5.17 -2.64 10.86
N GLU A 159 -5.78 -2.80 9.68
CA GLU A 159 -5.63 -3.98 8.83
C GLU A 159 -4.17 -4.25 8.46
N LEU A 160 -3.42 -3.22 8.03
CA LEU A 160 -1.99 -3.34 7.72
C LEU A 160 -1.12 -3.64 8.95
N THR A 161 -1.54 -3.20 10.13
CA THR A 161 -0.79 -3.39 11.38
C THR A 161 -1.06 -4.76 12.00
N GLY A 162 -2.26 -5.29 11.83
CA GLY A 162 -2.66 -6.58 12.41
C GLY A 162 -2.04 -7.81 11.73
N VAL A 163 -1.30 -7.64 10.64
CA VAL A 163 -0.59 -8.71 9.92
C VAL A 163 0.89 -8.82 10.34
N GLY A 164 1.40 -7.84 11.11
CA GLY A 164 2.81 -7.69 11.46
C GLY A 164 3.27 -8.49 12.67
#